data_0fca998c3524ef19e3c543815a9f2661
#
_entry.id   0fca998c3524ef19e3c543815a9f2661
#
_cell.length_a   1.000
_cell.length_b   1.000
_cell.length_c   1.000
_cell.angle_alpha   90.00
_cell.angle_beta   90.00
_cell.angle_gamma   90.00
#
_symmetry.space_group_name_H-M   'P 1'
#
loop_
_entity.id
_entity.type
_entity.pdbx_description
1 polymer ?
#
loop_
_entity_poly.entity_id
_entity_poly.type
_entity_poly.pdbx_seq_one_letter_code
_entity_poly.pdbx_strand_id
1 'polypeptide(L)'
;MQITLDQLLEARDQRYARQLALTKAWPDRTLVCLTVVLPGSVKRDARSLRVADAAVAAVRERLAPVHEALYDLETGYEGYFLVDAPLLDVKRICCAIENEHPYGRLMDLDVLERIGDAVAPVSRDRVGESPRACLLCGRPARECMRARTHTPAEISAAIDRILGL
;
A
#
# COMPACT_ATOMS: atom_id res chain seq x y z
N MET A 1 18.99 -1.43 6.00
CA MET A 1 19.80 -2.28 5.07
C MET A 1 19.41 -1.96 3.63
N GLN A 2 20.33 -2.04 2.65
CA GLN A 2 20.00 -1.95 1.22
C GLN A 2 19.55 -3.34 0.74
N ILE A 3 18.45 -3.41 0.03
CA ILE A 3 17.92 -4.65 -0.56
C ILE A 3 18.31 -4.78 -2.04
N THR A 4 18.54 -6.00 -2.48
CA THR A 4 18.81 -6.34 -3.88
C THR A 4 17.50 -6.48 -4.67
N LEU A 5 17.62 -6.50 -6.01
CA LEU A 5 16.47 -6.76 -6.88
C LEU A 5 15.87 -8.15 -6.62
N ASP A 6 16.71 -9.18 -6.45
CA ASP A 6 16.25 -10.55 -6.21
C ASP A 6 15.47 -10.66 -4.89
N GLN A 7 15.97 -10.02 -3.82
CA GLN A 7 15.25 -9.95 -2.54
C GLN A 7 13.89 -9.25 -2.67
N LEU A 8 13.81 -8.19 -3.51
CA LEU A 8 12.55 -7.48 -3.75
C LEU A 8 11.57 -8.35 -4.53
N LEU A 9 12.04 -9.09 -5.53
CA LEU A 9 11.19 -10.00 -6.32
C LEU A 9 10.67 -11.15 -5.46
N GLU A 10 11.55 -11.78 -4.67
CA GLU A 10 11.14 -12.83 -3.72
C GLU A 10 10.11 -12.32 -2.71
N ALA A 11 10.30 -11.12 -2.14
CA ALA A 11 9.34 -10.53 -1.23
C ALA A 11 7.97 -10.30 -1.88
N ARG A 12 7.93 -9.92 -3.17
CA ARG A 12 6.68 -9.78 -3.93
C ARG A 12 5.97 -11.11 -4.13
N ASP A 13 6.71 -12.17 -4.44
CA ASP A 13 6.15 -13.52 -4.61
C ASP A 13 5.59 -14.04 -3.27
N GLN A 14 6.31 -13.85 -2.18
CA GLN A 14 5.85 -14.20 -0.84
C GLN A 14 4.60 -13.41 -0.43
N ARG A 15 4.53 -12.09 -0.74
CA ARG A 15 3.35 -11.26 -0.51
C ARG A 15 2.16 -11.80 -1.29
N TYR A 16 2.32 -12.10 -2.56
CA TYR A 16 1.27 -12.68 -3.39
C TYR A 16 0.77 -14.02 -2.83
N ALA A 17 1.68 -14.89 -2.39
CA ALA A 17 1.32 -16.16 -1.77
C ALA A 17 0.51 -15.97 -0.49
N ARG A 18 0.88 -15.01 0.38
CA ARG A 18 0.10 -14.65 1.59
C ARG A 18 -1.28 -14.11 1.24
N GLN A 19 -1.38 -13.22 0.26
CA GLN A 19 -2.66 -12.68 -0.22
C GLN A 19 -3.59 -13.79 -0.70
N LEU A 20 -3.08 -14.72 -1.50
CA LEU A 20 -3.83 -15.86 -2.00
C LEU A 20 -4.27 -16.79 -0.87
N ALA A 21 -3.39 -17.08 0.08
CA ALA A 21 -3.70 -17.93 1.23
C ALA A 21 -4.81 -17.31 2.11
N LEU A 22 -4.72 -16.01 2.41
CA LEU A 22 -5.71 -15.30 3.21
C LEU A 22 -7.07 -15.23 2.53
N THR A 23 -7.13 -14.94 1.22
CA THR A 23 -8.40 -14.90 0.50
C THR A 23 -9.05 -16.27 0.33
N LYS A 24 -8.25 -17.35 0.34
CA LYS A 24 -8.77 -18.73 0.37
C LYS A 24 -9.29 -19.12 1.74
N ALA A 25 -8.58 -18.76 2.80
CA ALA A 25 -8.95 -19.08 4.18
C ALA A 25 -10.19 -18.31 4.66
N TRP A 26 -10.41 -17.10 4.11
CA TRP A 26 -11.49 -16.18 4.49
C TRP A 26 -12.29 -15.72 3.27
N PRO A 27 -13.01 -16.62 2.57
CA PRO A 27 -13.67 -16.31 1.30
C PRO A 27 -14.78 -15.25 1.42
N ASP A 28 -15.37 -15.09 2.59
CA ASP A 28 -16.46 -14.14 2.85
C ASP A 28 -15.98 -12.80 3.43
N ARG A 29 -14.66 -12.56 3.44
CA ARG A 29 -14.07 -11.33 3.97
C ARG A 29 -13.32 -10.59 2.87
N THR A 30 -13.32 -9.26 2.98
CA THR A 30 -12.52 -8.41 2.09
C THR A 30 -11.11 -8.28 2.66
N LEU A 31 -10.11 -8.58 1.85
CA LEU A 31 -8.70 -8.44 2.22
C LEU A 31 -8.15 -7.08 1.78
N VAL A 32 -7.57 -6.35 2.72
CA VAL A 32 -6.76 -5.16 2.48
C VAL A 32 -5.30 -5.49 2.73
N CYS A 33 -4.42 -5.19 1.78
CA CYS A 33 -2.98 -5.28 1.91
C CYS A 33 -2.38 -3.88 1.96
N LEU A 34 -1.70 -3.56 3.07
CA LEU A 34 -0.95 -2.33 3.26
C LEU A 34 0.51 -2.54 2.88
N THR A 35 1.05 -1.64 2.07
CA THR A 35 2.50 -1.43 1.92
C THR A 35 2.84 0.05 2.03
N VAL A 36 4.12 0.36 2.33
CA VAL A 36 4.61 1.73 2.41
C VAL A 36 5.39 2.08 1.15
N VAL A 37 5.03 3.21 0.54
CA VAL A 37 5.71 3.73 -0.66
C VAL A 37 7.00 4.43 -0.23
N LEU A 38 8.13 3.72 -0.31
CA LEU A 38 9.46 4.26 -0.07
C LEU A 38 10.36 3.93 -1.26
N PRO A 39 10.75 4.93 -2.10
CA PRO A 39 11.61 4.70 -3.26
C PRO A 39 13.04 4.39 -2.82
N GLY A 40 13.82 3.80 -3.75
CA GLY A 40 15.21 3.43 -3.51
C GLY A 40 15.39 2.01 -2.95
N SER A 41 16.62 1.68 -2.59
CA SER A 41 17.02 0.35 -2.11
C SER A 41 16.85 0.14 -0.61
N VAL A 42 16.63 1.21 0.17
CA VAL A 42 16.28 1.13 1.60
C VAL A 42 14.77 1.17 1.73
N LYS A 43 14.17 0.06 2.13
CA LYS A 43 12.71 -0.09 2.27
C LYS A 43 12.23 -0.02 3.71
N ARG A 44 13.15 -0.18 4.67
CA ARG A 44 12.89 -0.12 6.10
C ARG A 44 13.79 0.91 6.75
N ASP A 45 13.20 1.99 7.25
CA ASP A 45 13.82 3.03 8.05
C ASP A 45 12.78 3.68 9.00
N ALA A 46 13.18 4.68 9.78
CA ALA A 46 12.27 5.36 10.70
C ALA A 46 11.08 6.04 9.99
N ARG A 47 11.25 6.47 8.73
CA ARG A 47 10.19 7.09 7.93
C ARG A 47 9.13 6.06 7.53
N SER A 48 9.57 4.89 7.02
CA SER A 48 8.65 3.83 6.63
C SER A 48 7.85 3.29 7.82
N LEU A 49 8.47 3.13 8.98
CA LEU A 49 7.80 2.69 10.20
C LEU A 49 6.78 3.71 10.69
N ARG A 50 7.11 5.01 10.67
CA ARG A 50 6.17 6.08 11.03
C ARG A 50 4.93 6.10 10.12
N VAL A 51 5.12 5.88 8.82
CA VAL A 51 4.01 5.76 7.87
C VAL A 51 3.19 4.50 8.12
N ALA A 52 3.85 3.36 8.37
CA ALA A 52 3.19 2.09 8.65
C ALA A 52 2.32 2.17 9.91
N ASP A 53 2.83 2.72 11.00
CA ASP A 53 2.08 2.90 12.26
C ASP A 53 0.84 3.76 12.04
N ALA A 54 0.98 4.88 11.33
CA ALA A 54 -0.13 5.76 11.00
C ALA A 54 -1.17 5.07 10.10
N ALA A 55 -0.72 4.29 9.11
CA ALA A 55 -1.61 3.54 8.22
C ALA A 55 -2.38 2.45 8.97
N VAL A 56 -1.72 1.69 9.84
CA VAL A 56 -2.35 0.66 10.69
C VAL A 56 -3.41 1.30 11.58
N ALA A 57 -3.11 2.44 12.22
CA ALA A 57 -4.06 3.17 13.04
C ALA A 57 -5.29 3.62 12.23
N ALA A 58 -5.09 4.20 11.06
CA ALA A 58 -6.17 4.65 10.18
C ALA A 58 -7.05 3.49 9.68
N VAL A 59 -6.45 2.35 9.33
CA VAL A 59 -7.17 1.14 8.91
C VAL A 59 -8.01 0.59 10.07
N ARG A 60 -7.44 0.49 11.27
CA ARG A 60 -8.17 0.02 12.46
C ARG A 60 -9.37 0.92 12.78
N GLU A 61 -9.18 2.23 12.73
CA GLU A 61 -10.23 3.22 13.02
C GLU A 61 -11.36 3.19 11.97
N ARG A 62 -11.00 3.17 10.67
CA ARG A 62 -11.97 3.34 9.57
C ARG A 62 -12.61 2.05 9.10
N LEU A 63 -11.94 0.90 9.25
CA LEU A 63 -12.37 -0.39 8.71
C LEU A 63 -12.68 -1.44 9.79
N ALA A 64 -12.25 -1.26 11.03
CA ALA A 64 -12.45 -2.18 12.15
C ALA A 64 -12.22 -3.66 11.74
N PRO A 65 -11.01 -4.05 11.30
CA PRO A 65 -10.73 -5.38 10.78
C PRO A 65 -11.02 -6.46 11.82
N VAL A 66 -11.58 -7.59 11.39
CA VAL A 66 -11.85 -8.75 12.24
C VAL A 66 -10.62 -9.62 12.48
N HIS A 67 -9.60 -9.47 11.63
CA HIS A 67 -8.29 -10.12 11.77
C HIS A 67 -7.22 -9.25 11.10
N GLU A 68 -6.03 -9.27 11.66
CA GLU A 68 -4.86 -8.59 11.07
C GLU A 68 -3.58 -9.41 11.25
N ALA A 69 -2.65 -9.26 10.30
CA ALA A 69 -1.30 -9.77 10.37
C ALA A 69 -0.31 -8.70 9.88
N LEU A 70 0.67 -8.36 10.70
CA LEU A 70 1.61 -7.27 10.46
C LEU A 70 3.03 -7.80 10.38
N TYR A 71 3.78 -7.40 9.36
CA TYR A 71 5.15 -7.83 9.12
C TYR A 71 6.07 -6.63 8.91
N ASP A 72 7.01 -6.44 9.84
CA ASP A 72 8.09 -5.45 9.73
C ASP A 72 9.31 -6.13 9.09
N LEU A 73 9.41 -6.06 7.75
CA LEU A 73 10.43 -6.72 6.96
C LEU A 73 11.48 -5.72 6.46
N GLU A 74 12.72 -6.18 6.25
CA GLU A 74 13.77 -5.37 5.61
C GLU A 74 13.39 -4.95 4.17
N THR A 75 12.57 -5.77 3.50
CA THR A 75 12.03 -5.51 2.15
C THR A 75 10.84 -4.55 2.12
N GLY A 76 10.41 -4.07 3.29
CA GLY A 76 9.30 -3.13 3.49
C GLY A 76 8.24 -3.67 4.44
N TYR A 77 7.45 -2.76 4.98
CA TYR A 77 6.34 -3.12 5.86
C TYR A 77 5.17 -3.69 5.07
N GLU A 78 4.56 -4.76 5.60
CA GLU A 78 3.35 -5.38 5.06
C GLU A 78 2.30 -5.53 6.15
N GLY A 79 1.09 -5.06 5.88
CA GLY A 79 -0.08 -5.30 6.73
C GLY A 79 -1.18 -5.99 5.94
N TYR A 80 -1.85 -6.96 6.56
CA TYR A 80 -2.98 -7.69 5.99
C TYR A 80 -4.15 -7.56 6.94
N PHE A 81 -5.30 -7.09 6.43
CA PHE A 81 -6.48 -6.84 7.24
C PHE A 81 -7.69 -7.50 6.58
N LEU A 82 -8.39 -8.33 7.34
CA LEU A 82 -9.64 -8.94 6.91
C LEU A 82 -10.80 -8.12 7.46
N VAL A 83 -11.65 -7.64 6.57
CA VAL A 83 -12.74 -6.72 6.88
C VAL A 83 -14.09 -7.38 6.56
N ASP A 84 -15.04 -7.26 7.47
CA ASP A 84 -16.41 -7.76 7.31
C ASP A 84 -17.29 -6.67 6.66
N ALA A 85 -16.97 -6.33 5.41
CA ALA A 85 -17.71 -5.32 4.64
C ALA A 85 -17.55 -5.60 3.13
N PRO A 86 -18.48 -5.07 2.29
CA PRO A 86 -18.44 -5.25 0.84
C PRO A 86 -17.16 -4.67 0.21
N LEU A 87 -16.64 -5.38 -0.77
CA LEU A 87 -15.38 -5.08 -1.47
C LEU A 87 -15.25 -3.61 -1.91
N LEU A 88 -16.27 -3.07 -2.57
CA LEU A 88 -16.22 -1.70 -3.09
C LEU A 88 -16.36 -0.65 -1.99
N ASP A 89 -17.05 -0.93 -0.90
CA ASP A 89 -17.14 -0.03 0.24
C ASP A 89 -15.80 0.06 0.96
N VAL A 90 -15.13 -1.08 1.17
CA VAL A 90 -13.75 -1.12 1.69
C VAL A 90 -12.81 -0.35 0.76
N LYS A 91 -12.95 -0.51 -0.57
CA LYS A 91 -12.12 0.23 -1.54
C LYS A 91 -12.32 1.74 -1.43
N ARG A 92 -13.57 2.23 -1.30
CA ARG A 92 -13.84 3.67 -1.10
C ARG A 92 -13.17 4.20 0.16
N ILE A 93 -13.25 3.45 1.27
CA ILE A 93 -12.62 3.84 2.54
C ILE A 93 -11.09 3.86 2.42
N CYS A 94 -10.48 2.86 1.77
CA CYS A 94 -9.04 2.84 1.52
C CYS A 94 -8.60 4.04 0.67
N CYS A 95 -9.33 4.36 -0.40
CA CYS A 95 -9.06 5.55 -1.21
C CYS A 95 -9.20 6.84 -0.40
N ALA A 96 -10.20 6.94 0.48
CA ALA A 96 -10.37 8.09 1.36
C ALA A 96 -9.19 8.23 2.35
N ILE A 97 -8.72 7.14 2.97
CA ILE A 97 -7.51 7.15 3.81
C ILE A 97 -6.30 7.68 3.03
N GLU A 98 -6.06 7.15 1.82
CA GLU A 98 -4.94 7.57 0.97
C GLU A 98 -5.03 9.04 0.52
N ASN A 99 -6.25 9.58 0.36
CA ASN A 99 -6.48 10.95 -0.10
C ASN A 99 -6.46 11.97 1.04
N GLU A 100 -7.01 11.63 2.21
CA GLU A 100 -7.28 12.56 3.31
C GLU A 100 -6.21 12.55 4.41
N HIS A 101 -5.57 11.40 4.66
CA HIS A 101 -4.57 11.29 5.72
C HIS A 101 -3.31 12.09 5.37
N PRO A 102 -2.67 12.82 6.31
CA PRO A 102 -1.44 13.59 6.05
C PRO A 102 -0.32 12.78 5.38
N TYR A 103 -0.18 11.50 5.73
CA TYR A 103 0.77 10.55 5.13
C TYR A 103 0.15 9.65 4.07
N GLY A 104 -1.11 9.83 3.72
CA GLY A 104 -1.86 8.94 2.83
C GLY A 104 -1.20 8.73 1.46
N ARG A 105 -0.47 9.73 0.98
CA ARG A 105 0.31 9.62 -0.26
C ARG A 105 1.45 8.58 -0.21
N LEU A 106 1.90 8.23 0.99
CA LEU A 106 2.94 7.23 1.24
C LEU A 106 2.36 5.87 1.64
N MET A 107 1.05 5.78 1.84
CA MET A 107 0.32 4.54 2.10
C MET A 107 -0.14 3.92 0.79
N ASP A 108 -0.01 2.61 0.64
CA ASP A 108 -0.56 1.84 -0.47
C ASP A 108 -1.49 0.78 0.10
N LEU A 109 -2.82 1.03 -0.05
CA LEU A 109 -3.88 0.20 0.50
C LEU A 109 -4.59 -0.54 -0.64
N ASP A 110 -4.06 -1.70 -0.99
CA ASP A 110 -4.64 -2.56 -2.00
C ASP A 110 -5.78 -3.40 -1.42
N VAL A 111 -6.98 -3.16 -1.92
CA VAL A 111 -8.13 -4.06 -1.69
C VAL A 111 -8.08 -5.15 -2.73
N LEU A 112 -8.10 -6.41 -2.28
CA LEU A 112 -7.85 -7.56 -3.15
C LEU A 112 -9.14 -8.31 -3.47
N GLU A 113 -9.35 -8.55 -4.75
CA GLU A 113 -10.44 -9.36 -5.29
C GLU A 113 -9.91 -10.70 -5.77
N ARG A 114 -10.60 -11.77 -5.42
CA ARG A 114 -10.29 -13.09 -5.93
C ARG A 114 -10.93 -13.29 -7.30
N ILE A 115 -10.13 -13.68 -8.28
CA ILE A 115 -10.55 -13.97 -9.67
C ILE A 115 -10.12 -15.40 -10.00
N GLY A 116 -11.05 -16.36 -9.84
CA GLY A 116 -10.72 -17.78 -9.96
C GLY A 116 -9.69 -18.21 -8.91
N ASP A 117 -8.53 -18.69 -9.36
CA ASP A 117 -7.42 -19.11 -8.51
C ASP A 117 -6.38 -18.01 -8.26
N ALA A 118 -6.60 -16.80 -8.77
CA ALA A 118 -5.72 -15.66 -8.61
C ALA A 118 -6.35 -14.59 -7.71
N VAL A 119 -5.52 -13.65 -7.25
CA VAL A 119 -5.95 -12.41 -6.60
C VAL A 119 -5.40 -11.20 -7.36
N ALA A 120 -6.18 -10.13 -7.42
CA ALA A 120 -5.78 -8.89 -8.05
C ALA A 120 -6.28 -7.67 -7.25
N PRO A 121 -5.56 -6.55 -7.25
CA PRO A 121 -6.02 -5.33 -6.61
C PRO A 121 -7.21 -4.73 -7.38
N VAL A 122 -8.21 -4.29 -6.62
CA VAL A 122 -9.34 -3.52 -7.15
C VAL A 122 -8.85 -2.15 -7.57
N SER A 123 -9.08 -1.79 -8.83
CA SER A 123 -8.66 -0.49 -9.36
C SER A 123 -9.50 0.67 -8.80
N ARG A 124 -8.94 1.88 -8.75
CA ARG A 124 -9.57 3.08 -8.19
C ARG A 124 -10.78 3.55 -9.01
N ASP A 125 -10.75 3.36 -10.32
CA ASP A 125 -11.86 3.71 -11.23
C ASP A 125 -13.16 2.94 -10.94
N ARG A 126 -13.08 1.73 -10.36
CA ARG A 126 -14.27 0.97 -9.94
C ARG A 126 -15.09 1.67 -8.84
N VAL A 127 -14.49 2.63 -8.16
CA VAL A 127 -15.18 3.45 -7.13
C VAL A 127 -15.24 4.92 -7.50
N GLY A 128 -14.96 5.27 -8.77
CA GLY A 128 -15.03 6.63 -9.28
C GLY A 128 -13.85 7.52 -8.89
N GLU A 129 -12.76 6.93 -8.41
CA GLU A 129 -11.57 7.66 -7.98
C GLU A 129 -10.54 7.79 -9.11
N SER A 130 -9.90 8.94 -9.20
CA SER A 130 -8.82 9.19 -10.16
C SER A 130 -7.57 8.36 -9.84
N PRO A 131 -6.74 8.05 -10.85
CA PRO A 131 -5.42 7.50 -10.61
C PRO A 131 -4.60 8.34 -9.64
N ARG A 132 -3.72 7.70 -8.86
CA ARG A 132 -2.84 8.43 -7.92
C ARG A 132 -1.95 9.40 -8.68
N ALA A 133 -1.94 10.66 -8.24
CA ALA A 133 -1.07 11.67 -8.80
C ALA A 133 0.39 11.50 -8.32
N CYS A 134 1.35 11.96 -9.08
CA CYS A 134 2.75 12.01 -8.68
C CYS A 134 2.95 12.89 -7.44
N LEU A 135 3.89 12.55 -6.56
CA LEU A 135 4.22 13.33 -5.36
C LEU A 135 4.73 14.75 -5.68
N LEU A 136 5.29 14.95 -6.87
CA LEU A 136 6.00 16.17 -7.24
C LEU A 136 5.29 17.03 -8.28
N CYS A 137 4.62 16.44 -9.28
CA CYS A 137 4.14 17.20 -10.44
C CYS A 137 2.65 17.03 -10.76
N GLY A 138 1.90 16.30 -9.98
CA GLY A 138 0.45 16.10 -10.17
C GLY A 138 0.05 15.24 -11.37
N ARG A 139 0.96 14.84 -12.28
CA ARG A 139 0.70 13.86 -13.34
C ARG A 139 0.41 12.48 -12.73
N PRO A 140 -0.21 11.54 -13.48
CA PRO A 140 -0.37 10.17 -12.98
C PRO A 140 0.97 9.58 -12.51
N ALA A 141 1.02 9.07 -11.27
CA ALA A 141 2.25 8.59 -10.65
C ALA A 141 2.95 7.51 -11.50
N ARG A 142 2.17 6.62 -12.13
CA ARG A 142 2.70 5.55 -13.00
C ARG A 142 3.45 6.07 -14.21
N GLU A 143 3.04 7.20 -14.78
CA GLU A 143 3.74 7.83 -15.92
C GLU A 143 5.10 8.37 -15.48
N CYS A 144 5.16 9.09 -14.36
CA CYS A 144 6.42 9.60 -13.81
C CYS A 144 7.37 8.46 -13.40
N MET A 145 6.86 7.35 -12.87
CA MET A 145 7.67 6.18 -12.52
C MET A 145 8.27 5.52 -13.76
N ARG A 146 7.49 5.31 -14.81
CA ARG A 146 7.96 4.71 -16.08
C ARG A 146 8.98 5.59 -16.79
N ALA A 147 8.70 6.90 -16.86
CA ALA A 147 9.56 7.89 -17.51
C ALA A 147 10.77 8.30 -16.66
N ARG A 148 10.84 7.87 -15.39
CA ARG A 148 11.86 8.32 -14.42
C ARG A 148 12.01 9.85 -14.40
N THR A 149 10.86 10.56 -14.39
CA THR A 149 10.80 12.02 -14.55
C THR A 149 11.50 12.77 -13.42
N HIS A 150 11.53 12.19 -12.23
CA HIS A 150 12.08 12.81 -11.02
C HIS A 150 13.27 12.00 -10.52
N THR A 151 14.24 12.70 -9.98
CA THR A 151 15.43 12.09 -9.37
C THR A 151 15.07 11.46 -8.01
N PRO A 152 15.82 10.45 -7.55
CA PRO A 152 15.64 9.89 -6.20
C PRO A 152 15.74 10.94 -5.09
N ALA A 153 16.60 11.95 -5.25
CA ALA A 153 16.77 13.03 -4.28
C ALA A 153 15.51 13.92 -4.18
N GLU A 154 14.91 14.29 -5.32
CA GLU A 154 13.66 15.06 -5.34
C GLU A 154 12.51 14.30 -4.69
N ILE A 155 12.40 13.00 -4.96
CA ILE A 155 11.37 12.16 -4.36
C ILE A 155 11.60 12.02 -2.85
N SER A 156 12.84 11.81 -2.39
CA SER A 156 13.17 11.76 -0.96
C SER A 156 12.81 13.06 -0.25
N ALA A 157 13.17 14.22 -0.83
CA ALA A 157 12.82 15.52 -0.26
C ALA A 157 11.30 15.77 -0.21
N ALA A 158 10.54 15.23 -1.17
CA ALA A 158 9.07 15.30 -1.13
C ALA A 158 8.49 14.44 0.00
N ILE A 159 9.05 13.26 0.25
CA ILE A 159 8.67 12.39 1.37
C ILE A 159 8.98 13.06 2.70
N ASP A 160 10.17 13.63 2.86
CA ASP A 160 10.60 14.32 4.08
C ASP A 160 9.65 15.50 4.39
N ARG A 161 9.24 16.28 3.38
CA ARG A 161 8.22 17.34 3.55
C ARG A 161 6.87 16.81 3.99
N ILE A 162 6.39 15.69 3.43
CA ILE A 162 5.14 15.07 3.85
C ILE A 162 5.22 14.63 5.31
N LEU A 163 6.38 14.16 5.76
CA LEU A 163 6.61 13.71 7.13
C LEU A 163 6.96 14.83 8.11
N GLY A 164 7.17 16.06 7.62
CA GLY A 164 7.57 17.20 8.45
C GLY A 164 9.01 17.07 8.98
N LEU A 165 9.91 16.56 8.15
CA LEU A 165 11.34 16.37 8.45
C LEU A 165 12.20 17.41 7.72
#